data_8f6051b7bab7c47fa1585917906df64b
#
_entry.id   8f6051b7bab7c47fa1585917906df64b
#
_cell.length_a   1.000
_cell.length_b   1.000
_cell.length_c   1.000
_cell.angle_alpha   90.00
_cell.angle_beta   90.00
_cell.angle_gamma   90.00
#
_symmetry.space_group_name_H-M   'P 1'
#
loop_
_entity.id
_entity.type
_entity.pdbx_description
1 polymer ?
#
loop_
_entity_poly.entity_id
_entity_poly.type
_entity_poly.pdbx_seq_one_letter_code
_entity_poly.pdbx_strand_id
1 'polypeptide(L)'
;LLSQVVGRVGRSHHPTDVIVQSYQPSHPAVVDGLSQDYANFYERTLALRKHTNFPPFTYLLKLTCVYKTEAAAIRNAQKLAAELKAVLPATVELLGPTPAFYERAAGTYRWQLVLKSPKRADLQTALQHLPPSHWQYELDPISLL
;
A
#
# COMPACT_ATOMS: atom_id res chain seq x y z
N LEU A 1 -8.67 2.53 13.50
CA LEU A 1 -8.97 1.49 14.49
C LEU A 1 -8.94 2.03 15.92
N LEU A 2 -7.85 2.65 16.40
CA LEU A 2 -7.74 3.21 17.76
C LEU A 2 -8.87 4.20 18.06
N SER A 3 -9.11 5.20 17.22
CA SER A 3 -10.18 6.19 17.37
C SER A 3 -11.57 5.57 17.39
N GLN A 4 -11.77 4.46 16.67
CA GLN A 4 -13.04 3.72 16.69
C GLN A 4 -13.28 3.00 18.02
N VAL A 5 -12.22 2.51 18.66
CA VAL A 5 -12.32 1.87 19.97
C VAL A 5 -12.55 2.91 21.05
N VAL A 6 -11.75 3.98 21.07
CA VAL A 6 -11.86 5.08 22.02
C VAL A 6 -13.23 5.76 21.91
N GLY A 7 -13.74 6.00 20.70
CA GLY A 7 -15.06 6.62 20.50
C GLY A 7 -16.27 5.75 20.89
N ARG A 8 -16.05 4.51 21.30
CA ARG A 8 -17.12 3.64 21.85
C ARG A 8 -17.15 3.64 23.37
N VAL A 9 -16.12 4.16 24.01
CA VAL A 9 -16.01 4.25 25.47
C VAL A 9 -16.68 5.53 25.96
N GLY A 10 -17.19 5.52 27.19
CA GLY A 10 -17.80 6.71 27.80
C GLY A 10 -19.26 6.98 27.39
N ARG A 11 -19.96 6.02 26.79
CA ARG A 11 -21.40 6.13 26.50
C ARG A 11 -22.30 5.97 27.75
N SER A 12 -21.73 5.60 28.87
CA SER A 12 -22.38 5.58 30.18
C SER A 12 -22.03 6.85 30.95
N HIS A 13 -22.89 7.25 31.91
CA HIS A 13 -22.67 8.43 32.74
C HIS A 13 -21.50 8.30 33.73
N HIS A 14 -20.72 7.22 33.66
CA HIS A 14 -19.57 6.99 34.53
C HIS A 14 -18.26 7.39 33.80
N PRO A 15 -17.34 8.05 34.50
CA PRO A 15 -16.01 8.31 33.96
C PRO A 15 -15.34 6.98 33.62
N THR A 16 -14.73 6.92 32.44
CA THR A 16 -14.13 5.69 31.94
C THR A 16 -12.74 6.00 31.39
N ASP A 17 -11.75 5.27 31.85
CA ASP A 17 -10.37 5.39 31.37
C ASP A 17 -10.10 4.41 30.24
N VAL A 18 -9.37 4.86 29.23
CA VAL A 18 -8.86 4.02 28.15
C VAL A 18 -7.34 3.93 28.27
N ILE A 19 -6.85 2.73 28.52
CA ILE A 19 -5.40 2.47 28.60
C ILE A 19 -4.95 1.84 27.30
N VAL A 20 -3.99 2.48 26.62
CA VAL A 20 -3.37 1.97 25.39
C VAL A 20 -1.92 1.62 25.65
N GLN A 21 -1.59 0.34 25.50
CA GLN A 21 -0.23 -0.15 25.60
C GLN A 21 0.44 -0.20 24.22
N SER A 22 1.61 0.43 24.09
CA SER A 22 2.38 0.45 22.85
C SER A 22 3.88 0.47 23.16
N TYR A 23 4.70 -0.13 22.30
CA TYR A 23 6.15 0.02 22.33
C TYR A 23 6.61 1.44 21.93
N GLN A 24 5.78 2.18 21.23
CA GLN A 24 6.04 3.54 20.79
C GLN A 24 4.84 4.45 21.10
N PRO A 25 4.58 4.78 22.37
CA PRO A 25 3.40 5.55 22.75
C PRO A 25 3.38 6.96 22.16
N SER A 26 4.55 7.54 21.91
CA SER A 26 4.70 8.85 21.28
C SER A 26 4.67 8.83 19.75
N HIS A 27 4.48 7.65 19.12
CA HIS A 27 4.40 7.58 17.68
C HIS A 27 3.18 8.39 17.18
N PRO A 28 3.34 9.24 16.15
CA PRO A 28 2.26 10.12 15.66
C PRO A 28 0.94 9.42 15.40
N ALA A 29 0.96 8.22 14.79
CA ALA A 29 -0.25 7.46 14.53
C ALA A 29 -0.99 7.00 15.80
N VAL A 30 -0.27 6.77 16.91
CA VAL A 30 -0.86 6.43 18.22
C VAL A 30 -1.48 7.67 18.84
N VAL A 31 -0.73 8.77 18.88
CA VAL A 31 -1.17 10.06 19.44
C VAL A 31 -2.42 10.56 18.69
N ASP A 32 -2.40 10.57 17.36
CA ASP A 32 -3.54 10.99 16.54
C ASP A 32 -4.76 10.09 16.72
N GLY A 33 -4.53 8.78 16.84
CA GLY A 33 -5.61 7.83 17.08
C GLY A 33 -6.30 7.99 18.43
N LEU A 34 -5.59 8.55 19.43
CA LEU A 34 -6.10 8.80 20.79
C LEU A 34 -6.72 10.18 20.96
N SER A 35 -6.14 11.20 20.33
CA SER A 35 -6.60 12.59 20.46
C SER A 35 -7.98 12.83 19.86
N GLN A 36 -8.46 11.95 18.96
CA GLN A 36 -9.68 12.13 18.19
C GLN A 36 -9.72 13.42 17.36
N ASP A 37 -8.57 14.08 17.20
CA ASP A 37 -8.41 15.28 16.39
C ASP A 37 -8.26 14.88 14.91
N TYR A 38 -9.41 14.74 14.26
CA TYR A 38 -9.46 14.37 12.85
C TYR A 38 -8.83 15.42 11.94
N ALA A 39 -8.94 16.70 12.25
CA ALA A 39 -8.40 17.77 11.42
C ALA A 39 -6.87 17.69 11.37
N ASN A 40 -6.24 17.59 12.50
CA ASN A 40 -4.79 17.46 12.63
C ASN A 40 -4.26 16.16 12.00
N PHE A 41 -4.94 15.04 12.22
CA PHE A 41 -4.64 13.76 11.56
C PHE A 41 -4.73 13.89 10.03
N TYR A 42 -5.78 14.52 9.51
CA TYR A 42 -6.00 14.71 8.08
C TYR A 42 -4.88 15.52 7.44
N GLU A 43 -4.57 16.69 8.00
CA GLU A 43 -3.52 17.57 7.47
C GLU A 43 -2.15 16.91 7.44
N ARG A 44 -1.77 16.25 8.54
CA ARG A 44 -0.49 15.53 8.63
C ARG A 44 -0.42 14.35 7.66
N THR A 45 -1.50 13.58 7.57
CA THR A 45 -1.57 12.44 6.65
C THR A 45 -1.51 12.92 5.20
N LEU A 46 -2.20 14.01 4.88
CA LEU A 46 -2.20 14.57 3.53
C LEU A 46 -0.81 15.10 3.15
N ALA A 47 -0.14 15.82 4.05
CA ALA A 47 1.22 16.28 3.86
C ALA A 47 2.21 15.12 3.62
N LEU A 48 2.12 14.07 4.43
CA LEU A 48 2.93 12.87 4.27
C LEU A 48 2.67 12.19 2.92
N ARG A 49 1.41 12.01 2.53
CA ARG A 49 1.04 11.40 1.25
C ARG A 49 1.53 12.20 0.06
N LYS A 50 1.51 13.53 0.16
CA LYS A 50 2.08 14.42 -0.86
C LYS A 50 3.59 14.23 -0.98
N HIS A 51 4.29 14.21 0.14
CA HIS A 51 5.74 14.01 0.17
C HIS A 51 6.18 12.64 -0.35
N THR A 52 5.40 11.61 -0.09
CA THR A 52 5.70 10.22 -0.49
C THR A 52 5.03 9.78 -1.79
N ASN A 53 4.44 10.72 -2.55
CA ASN A 53 3.73 10.44 -3.79
C ASN A 53 2.69 9.32 -3.65
N PHE A 54 1.75 9.50 -2.70
CA PHE A 54 0.61 8.60 -2.51
C PHE A 54 -0.71 9.28 -2.90
N PRO A 55 -1.77 8.52 -3.17
CA PRO A 55 -3.10 9.09 -3.40
C PRO A 55 -3.52 10.06 -2.26
N PRO A 56 -4.15 11.19 -2.57
CA PRO A 56 -4.78 11.55 -3.84
C PRO A 56 -3.86 12.24 -4.86
N PHE A 57 -2.56 12.37 -4.62
CA PHE A 57 -1.62 13.11 -5.47
C PHE A 57 -1.10 12.29 -6.66
N THR A 58 -1.16 10.96 -6.58
CA THR A 58 -0.78 10.03 -7.62
C THR A 58 -1.78 8.90 -7.71
N TYR A 59 -1.78 8.19 -8.83
CA TYR A 59 -2.48 6.93 -9.01
C TYR A 59 -1.54 5.77 -8.71
N LEU A 60 -2.10 4.67 -8.22
CA LEU A 60 -1.37 3.45 -7.88
C LEU A 60 -1.80 2.29 -8.78
N LEU A 61 -0.83 1.45 -9.13
CA LEU A 61 -1.08 0.15 -9.74
C LEU A 61 -0.25 -0.89 -8.99
N LYS A 62 -0.92 -1.85 -8.39
CA LYS A 62 -0.29 -3.02 -7.79
C LYS A 62 -0.38 -4.18 -8.75
N LEU A 63 0.76 -4.79 -9.05
CA LEU A 63 0.89 -5.99 -9.88
C LEU A 63 1.39 -7.12 -8.99
N THR A 64 0.69 -8.25 -8.98
CA THR A 64 1.06 -9.41 -8.19
C THR A 64 1.20 -10.61 -9.09
N CYS A 65 2.37 -11.24 -9.10
CA CYS A 65 2.57 -12.52 -9.77
C CYS A 65 2.41 -13.69 -8.80
N VAL A 66 1.93 -14.83 -9.34
CA VAL A 66 1.68 -16.04 -8.57
C VAL A 66 2.29 -17.24 -9.30
N TYR A 67 3.27 -17.88 -8.69
CA TYR A 67 4.00 -19.02 -9.26
C TYR A 67 4.14 -20.16 -8.26
N LYS A 68 4.33 -21.40 -8.77
CA LYS A 68 4.52 -22.59 -7.93
C LYS A 68 5.87 -22.64 -7.23
N THR A 69 6.88 -21.92 -7.76
CA THR A 69 8.22 -21.85 -7.18
C THR A 69 8.64 -20.41 -6.95
N GLU A 70 9.37 -20.16 -5.89
CA GLU A 70 9.88 -18.84 -5.54
C GLU A 70 10.81 -18.29 -6.63
N ALA A 71 11.74 -19.14 -7.12
CA ALA A 71 12.65 -18.74 -8.19
C ALA A 71 11.93 -18.30 -9.47
N ALA A 72 10.78 -18.92 -9.81
CA ALA A 72 9.98 -18.49 -10.95
C ALA A 72 9.29 -17.16 -10.67
N ALA A 73 8.75 -16.95 -9.46
CA ALA A 73 8.13 -15.69 -9.06
C ALA A 73 9.12 -14.52 -9.14
N ILE A 74 10.31 -14.68 -8.55
CA ILE A 74 11.39 -13.68 -8.58
C ILE A 74 11.78 -13.34 -10.03
N ARG A 75 12.14 -14.36 -10.81
CA ARG A 75 12.60 -14.17 -12.18
C ARG A 75 11.57 -13.44 -13.06
N ASN A 76 10.29 -13.84 -12.97
CA ASN A 76 9.24 -13.20 -13.77
C ASN A 76 8.91 -11.79 -13.27
N ALA A 77 8.97 -11.55 -11.96
CA ALA A 77 8.79 -10.21 -11.40
C ALA A 77 9.94 -9.27 -11.83
N GLN A 78 11.18 -9.73 -11.79
CA GLN A 78 12.35 -8.97 -12.27
C GLN A 78 12.27 -8.69 -13.77
N LYS A 79 11.86 -9.67 -14.57
CA LYS A 79 11.69 -9.52 -16.01
C LYS A 79 10.67 -8.43 -16.33
N LEU A 80 9.47 -8.50 -15.76
CA LEU A 80 8.44 -7.49 -15.96
C LEU A 80 8.88 -6.11 -15.46
N ALA A 81 9.56 -6.03 -14.32
CA ALA A 81 10.09 -4.77 -13.81
C ALA A 81 11.09 -4.11 -14.79
N ALA A 82 11.96 -4.90 -15.41
CA ALA A 82 12.91 -4.40 -16.41
C ALA A 82 12.19 -3.92 -17.69
N GLU A 83 11.20 -4.67 -18.17
CA GLU A 83 10.39 -4.30 -19.34
C GLU A 83 9.63 -2.99 -19.08
N LEU A 84 8.97 -2.87 -17.93
CA LEU A 84 8.23 -1.66 -17.55
C LEU A 84 9.14 -0.44 -17.40
N LYS A 85 10.33 -0.59 -16.82
CA LYS A 85 11.32 0.49 -16.72
C LYS A 85 11.79 0.99 -18.08
N ALA A 86 11.83 0.14 -19.10
CA ALA A 86 12.26 0.51 -20.44
C ALA A 86 11.19 1.29 -21.24
N VAL A 87 9.88 1.07 -20.94
CA VAL A 87 8.77 1.63 -21.73
C VAL A 87 8.03 2.76 -21.03
N LEU A 88 8.09 2.81 -19.70
CA LEU A 88 7.38 3.83 -18.94
C LEU A 88 8.20 5.12 -18.80
N PRO A 89 7.55 6.28 -18.76
CA PRO A 89 8.27 7.54 -18.56
C PRO A 89 8.91 7.62 -17.18
N ALA A 90 9.98 8.41 -17.06
CA ALA A 90 10.73 8.60 -15.82
C ALA A 90 9.87 9.19 -14.65
N THR A 91 8.69 9.71 -14.95
CA THR A 91 7.73 10.20 -13.95
C THR A 91 7.01 9.08 -13.22
N VAL A 92 7.10 7.83 -13.72
CA VAL A 92 6.54 6.66 -13.06
C VAL A 92 7.56 6.08 -12.09
N GLU A 93 7.21 6.07 -10.82
CA GLU A 93 7.99 5.40 -9.79
C GLU A 93 7.60 3.91 -9.75
N LEU A 94 8.55 3.02 -10.00
CA LEU A 94 8.38 1.57 -9.91
C LEU A 94 9.10 1.04 -8.68
N LEU A 95 8.33 0.52 -7.74
CA LEU A 95 8.80 -0.10 -6.50
C LEU A 95 8.75 -1.63 -6.59
N GLY A 96 9.76 -2.27 -6.07
CA GLY A 96 9.91 -3.72 -6.13
C GLY A 96 10.84 -4.18 -7.27
N PRO A 97 10.84 -5.48 -7.60
CA PRO A 97 9.97 -6.52 -7.05
C PRO A 97 10.26 -6.87 -5.59
N THR A 98 9.21 -7.09 -4.82
CA THR A 98 9.27 -7.50 -3.42
C THR A 98 8.31 -8.66 -3.16
N PRO A 99 8.56 -9.51 -2.14
CA PRO A 99 7.56 -10.47 -1.70
C PRO A 99 6.25 -9.75 -1.33
N ALA A 100 5.11 -10.33 -1.68
CA ALA A 100 3.83 -9.84 -1.19
C ALA A 100 3.70 -10.11 0.31
N PHE A 101 2.84 -9.37 1.02
CA PHE A 101 2.63 -9.57 2.46
C PHE A 101 2.27 -11.04 2.80
N TYR A 102 1.44 -11.67 1.97
CA TYR A 102 1.20 -13.11 2.01
C TYR A 102 2.04 -13.77 0.91
N GLU A 103 3.36 -13.77 1.09
CA GLU A 103 4.31 -14.30 0.11
C GLU A 103 4.01 -15.74 -0.30
N ARG A 104 3.58 -16.56 0.67
CA ARG A 104 3.26 -17.97 0.44
C ARG A 104 1.82 -18.28 0.83
N ALA A 105 1.00 -18.65 -0.14
CA ALA A 105 -0.37 -19.06 0.07
C ALA A 105 -0.75 -20.22 -0.84
N ALA A 106 -1.41 -21.23 -0.31
CA ALA A 106 -1.89 -22.41 -1.05
C ALA A 106 -0.81 -23.08 -1.94
N GLY A 107 0.42 -23.20 -1.44
CA GLY A 107 1.53 -23.81 -2.18
C GLY A 107 2.08 -22.98 -3.33
N THR A 108 1.76 -21.68 -3.39
CA THR A 108 2.27 -20.75 -4.39
C THR A 108 3.06 -19.61 -3.73
N TYR A 109 3.98 -19.02 -4.49
CA TYR A 109 4.76 -17.85 -4.11
C TYR A 109 4.26 -16.62 -4.82
N ARG A 110 4.15 -15.50 -4.08
CA ARG A 110 3.62 -14.23 -4.57
C ARG A 110 4.65 -13.13 -4.45
N TRP A 111 4.89 -12.47 -5.56
CA TRP A 111 5.75 -11.29 -5.63
C TRP A 111 4.99 -10.13 -6.25
N GLN A 112 5.33 -8.92 -5.84
CA GLN A 112 4.60 -7.73 -6.25
C GLN A 112 5.50 -6.62 -6.76
N LEU A 113 4.93 -5.82 -7.66
CA LEU A 113 5.43 -4.54 -8.11
C LEU A 113 4.37 -3.48 -7.79
N VAL A 114 4.79 -2.30 -7.39
CA VAL A 114 3.89 -1.17 -7.21
C VAL A 114 4.38 -0.02 -8.09
N LEU A 115 3.50 0.48 -8.94
CA LEU A 115 3.75 1.64 -9.77
C LEU A 115 2.97 2.82 -9.22
N LYS A 116 3.63 4.00 -9.19
CA LYS A 116 3.02 5.27 -8.85
C LYS A 116 3.20 6.22 -10.03
N SER A 117 2.12 6.86 -10.47
CA SER A 117 2.18 7.86 -11.54
C SER A 117 1.22 9.01 -11.26
N PRO A 118 1.59 10.25 -11.61
CA PRO A 118 0.67 11.38 -11.63
C PRO A 118 -0.38 11.27 -12.74
N LYS A 119 -0.17 10.38 -13.72
CA LYS A 119 -1.06 10.19 -14.86
C LYS A 119 -1.57 8.76 -14.92
N ARG A 120 -2.89 8.59 -14.92
CA ARG A 120 -3.52 7.27 -15.04
C ARG A 120 -3.19 6.55 -16.37
N ALA A 121 -2.98 7.32 -17.44
CA ALA A 121 -2.60 6.79 -18.75
C ALA A 121 -1.30 5.97 -18.72
N ASP A 122 -0.32 6.38 -17.91
CA ASP A 122 0.94 5.65 -17.77
C ASP A 122 0.71 4.25 -17.16
N LEU A 123 -0.21 4.15 -16.19
CA LEU A 123 -0.57 2.88 -15.58
C LEU A 123 -1.35 1.98 -16.55
N GLN A 124 -2.17 2.57 -17.42
CA GLN A 124 -2.83 1.82 -18.49
C GLN A 124 -1.82 1.27 -19.49
N THR A 125 -0.77 2.03 -19.83
CA THR A 125 0.33 1.55 -20.65
C THR A 125 1.04 0.37 -19.99
N ALA A 126 1.30 0.45 -18.68
CA ALA A 126 1.89 -0.67 -17.93
C ALA A 126 1.04 -1.95 -18.01
N LEU A 127 -0.29 -1.84 -17.97
CA LEU A 127 -1.20 -2.99 -18.08
C LEU A 127 -1.16 -3.66 -19.46
N GLN A 128 -0.85 -2.92 -20.52
CA GLN A 128 -0.69 -3.51 -21.87
C GLN A 128 0.53 -4.44 -21.99
N HIS A 129 1.52 -4.26 -21.11
CA HIS A 129 2.71 -5.11 -21.02
C HIS A 129 2.54 -6.28 -20.04
N LEU A 130 1.39 -6.37 -19.36
CA LEU A 130 1.17 -7.43 -18.39
C LEU A 130 1.00 -8.78 -19.09
N PRO A 131 1.77 -9.83 -18.70
CA PRO A 131 1.57 -11.16 -19.25
C PRO A 131 0.15 -11.68 -18.98
N PRO A 132 -0.44 -12.44 -19.92
CA PRO A 132 -1.84 -12.86 -19.83
C PRO A 132 -2.11 -13.91 -18.73
N SER A 133 -1.07 -14.49 -18.15
CA SER A 133 -1.18 -15.52 -17.12
C SER A 133 -0.27 -15.24 -15.93
N HIS A 134 -0.64 -15.78 -14.77
CA HIS A 134 0.11 -15.68 -13.51
C HIS A 134 0.19 -14.28 -12.88
N TRP A 135 -0.45 -13.27 -13.46
CA TRP A 135 -0.46 -11.92 -12.95
C TRP A 135 -1.86 -11.45 -12.59
N GLN A 136 -1.94 -10.73 -11.50
CA GLN A 136 -3.12 -10.02 -11.03
C GLN A 136 -2.78 -8.54 -10.92
N TYR A 137 -3.74 -7.67 -11.11
CA TYR A 137 -3.55 -6.23 -10.96
C TYR A 137 -4.68 -5.60 -10.15
N GLU A 138 -4.33 -4.55 -9.44
CA GLU A 138 -5.27 -3.70 -8.71
C GLU A 138 -4.92 -2.23 -9.01
N LEU A 139 -5.87 -1.50 -9.56
CA LEU A 139 -5.77 -0.04 -9.74
C LEU A 139 -6.25 0.63 -8.46
N ASP A 140 -5.48 1.62 -8.00
CA ASP A 140 -5.76 2.38 -6.78
C ASP A 140 -6.12 1.46 -5.59
N PRO A 141 -5.26 0.48 -5.26
CA PRO A 141 -5.54 -0.49 -4.21
C PRO A 141 -5.77 0.19 -2.86
N ILE A 142 -6.73 -0.30 -2.09
CA ILE A 142 -7.02 0.19 -0.74
C ILE A 142 -5.87 -0.14 0.22
N SER A 143 -5.18 -1.25 -0.03
CA SER A 143 -4.02 -1.69 0.74
C SER A 143 -2.91 -2.19 -0.17
N LEU A 144 -1.67 -1.89 0.21
CA LEU A 144 -0.48 -2.45 -0.44
C LEU A 144 0.04 -3.72 0.26
N LEU A 145 -0.62 -4.12 1.32
CA LEU A 145 -0.33 -5.36 2.06
C LEU A 145 -0.91 -6.58 1.36
#